data_b827fbc956a1751d2fc550b0e7b3b53f
#
_entry.id   b827fbc956a1751d2fc550b0e7b3b53f
#
_cell.length_a   1.000
_cell.length_b   1.000
_cell.length_c   1.000
_cell.angle_alpha   90.00
_cell.angle_beta   90.00
_cell.angle_gamma   90.00
#
_symmetry.space_group_name_H-M   'P 1'
#
loop_
_entity.id
_entity.type
_entity.pdbx_description
1 polymer ?
#
loop_
_entity_poly.entity_id
_entity_poly.type
_entity_poly.pdbx_seq_one_letter_code
_entity_poly.pdbx_strand_id
1 'polypeptide(L)'
;MYGKCVSILPARNLFDEIPQRNVVVWNAMISLYTHSNRVPDALKLFQVMDIAPNVSTYNSIIAGLAELDDGSFKAIALYWKMREMGLIPNVITLLALLPACIGVAALNLIKEIQSYAIRNDIDSHPQLSSGLVEAYGRCGCLVNAHTVFWGMKERDVVAWSSIISAYALHGKARTALEMFQQMELAKVQPDGITFLGVLKACSHAGLADKAIDYFARMRTDYGVEASSDHYSCLVDALSRAGRLYEAYQVIREMPVKVTAKAWGALLGACRTYGELELAEIAGKALSEIEPDNPANYVLLARIYASQGRHEEAERMRSEMKEKGVKAAPGSSWIVYQD
;
A
#
# COMPACT_ATOMS: atom_id res chain seq x y z
N MET A 1 19.79 -9.15 -21.40
CA MET A 1 20.97 -9.03 -20.50
C MET A 1 21.01 -7.67 -19.80
N TYR A 2 20.92 -6.56 -20.53
CA TYR A 2 20.97 -5.20 -19.94
C TYR A 2 19.71 -4.79 -19.15
N GLY A 3 18.55 -5.40 -19.38
CA GLY A 3 17.30 -5.09 -18.66
C GLY A 3 17.26 -5.48 -17.17
N LYS A 4 18.26 -6.24 -16.69
CA LYS A 4 18.43 -6.54 -15.25
C LYS A 4 19.43 -5.61 -14.55
N CYS A 5 20.16 -4.81 -15.31
CA CYS A 5 21.06 -3.78 -14.80
C CYS A 5 20.40 -2.43 -15.09
N VAL A 6 20.04 -1.69 -14.10
CA VAL A 6 19.31 -0.40 -14.00
C VAL A 6 19.64 0.68 -15.08
N SER A 7 20.32 0.36 -16.19
CA SER A 7 20.76 1.28 -17.23
C SER A 7 19.88 1.19 -18.47
N ILE A 8 18.91 2.11 -18.59
CA ILE A 8 17.96 2.19 -19.70
C ILE A 8 18.66 2.60 -21.01
N LEU A 9 19.64 3.50 -20.94
CA LEU A 9 20.25 4.11 -22.12
C LEU A 9 20.97 3.08 -23.02
N PRO A 10 21.83 2.19 -22.52
CA PRO A 10 22.43 1.14 -23.35
C PRO A 10 21.43 0.15 -23.94
N ALA A 11 20.37 -0.19 -23.18
CA ALA A 11 19.32 -1.06 -23.68
C ALA A 11 18.53 -0.39 -24.80
N ARG A 12 18.29 0.92 -24.70
CA ARG A 12 17.61 1.70 -25.72
C ARG A 12 18.46 1.80 -27.00
N ASN A 13 19.76 2.09 -26.89
CA ASN A 13 20.65 2.14 -28.03
C ASN A 13 20.66 0.80 -28.78
N LEU A 14 20.82 -0.31 -28.03
CA LEU A 14 20.78 -1.64 -28.64
C LEU A 14 19.42 -1.94 -29.31
N PHE A 15 18.32 -1.52 -28.71
CA PHE A 15 16.98 -1.65 -29.29
C PHE A 15 16.87 -0.88 -30.60
N ASP A 16 17.42 0.34 -30.68
CA ASP A 16 17.36 1.19 -31.86
C ASP A 16 18.25 0.67 -33.00
N GLU A 17 19.36 -0.02 -32.68
CA GLU A 17 20.26 -0.65 -33.65
C GLU A 17 19.68 -1.92 -34.32
N ILE A 18 18.64 -2.54 -33.75
CA ILE A 18 18.03 -3.76 -34.31
C ILE A 18 17.10 -3.39 -35.49
N PRO A 19 17.45 -3.77 -36.74
CA PRO A 19 16.68 -3.37 -37.91
C PRO A 19 15.30 -4.02 -38.01
N GLN A 20 15.18 -5.29 -37.57
CA GLN A 20 13.90 -6.05 -37.53
C GLN A 20 13.67 -6.53 -36.13
N ARG A 21 12.74 -5.91 -35.48
CA ARG A 21 12.38 -6.21 -34.09
C ARG A 21 11.24 -7.23 -34.06
N ASN A 22 11.46 -8.37 -33.42
CA ASN A 22 10.37 -9.29 -33.12
C ASN A 22 9.63 -8.87 -31.82
N VAL A 23 8.49 -9.51 -31.53
CA VAL A 23 7.66 -9.20 -30.36
C VAL A 23 8.43 -9.31 -29.03
N VAL A 24 9.45 -10.19 -28.96
CA VAL A 24 10.26 -10.38 -27.73
C VAL A 24 11.13 -9.16 -27.45
N VAL A 25 11.71 -8.58 -28.50
CA VAL A 25 12.54 -7.36 -28.39
C VAL A 25 11.69 -6.17 -27.96
N TRP A 26 10.50 -6.01 -28.54
CA TRP A 26 9.55 -4.98 -28.11
C TRP A 26 9.13 -5.17 -26.66
N ASN A 27 8.73 -6.39 -26.27
CA ASN A 27 8.32 -6.69 -24.89
C ASN A 27 9.44 -6.48 -23.87
N ALA A 28 10.69 -6.81 -24.23
CA ALA A 28 11.84 -6.58 -23.35
C ALA A 28 12.04 -5.09 -23.06
N MET A 29 11.91 -4.23 -24.09
CA MET A 29 12.08 -2.78 -23.91
C MET A 29 10.89 -2.15 -23.18
N ILE A 30 9.66 -2.57 -23.47
CA ILE A 30 8.45 -2.14 -22.76
C ILE A 30 8.56 -2.53 -21.28
N SER A 31 8.93 -3.79 -20.99
CA SER A 31 9.09 -4.28 -19.61
C SER A 31 10.20 -3.53 -18.87
N LEU A 32 11.31 -3.19 -19.54
CA LEU A 32 12.35 -2.37 -18.94
C LEU A 32 11.84 -0.99 -18.53
N TYR A 33 11.08 -0.32 -19.40
CA TYR A 33 10.52 0.98 -19.07
C TYR A 33 9.50 0.91 -17.92
N THR A 34 8.62 -0.10 -17.90
CA THR A 34 7.65 -0.26 -16.81
C THR A 34 8.33 -0.53 -15.46
N HIS A 35 9.30 -1.45 -15.40
CA HIS A 35 10.08 -1.74 -14.18
C HIS A 35 10.98 -0.58 -13.72
N SER A 36 11.28 0.36 -14.61
CA SER A 36 12.06 1.57 -14.28
C SER A 36 11.16 2.77 -13.94
N ASN A 37 9.88 2.56 -13.69
CA ASN A 37 8.87 3.59 -13.41
C ASN A 37 8.73 4.64 -14.54
N ARG A 38 9.03 4.26 -15.78
CA ARG A 38 8.91 5.09 -16.99
C ARG A 38 7.73 4.65 -17.87
N VAL A 39 6.58 4.47 -17.25
CA VAL A 39 5.35 3.98 -17.92
C VAL A 39 4.94 4.85 -19.13
N PRO A 40 5.07 6.20 -19.11
CA PRO A 40 4.78 7.02 -20.29
C PRO A 40 5.62 6.64 -21.52
N ASP A 41 6.89 6.27 -21.33
CA ASP A 41 7.77 5.85 -22.44
C ASP A 41 7.42 4.44 -22.91
N ALA A 42 7.03 3.54 -22.00
CA ALA A 42 6.50 2.23 -22.37
C ALA A 42 5.23 2.36 -23.23
N LEU A 43 4.31 3.27 -22.88
CA LEU A 43 3.10 3.54 -23.65
C LEU A 43 3.41 4.11 -25.06
N LYS A 44 4.37 5.02 -25.17
CA LYS A 44 4.83 5.52 -26.49
C LYS A 44 5.37 4.39 -27.35
N LEU A 45 6.19 3.50 -26.76
CA LEU A 45 6.71 2.34 -27.47
C LEU A 45 5.59 1.40 -27.93
N PHE A 46 4.63 1.14 -27.08
CA PHE A 46 3.46 0.32 -27.40
C PHE A 46 2.64 0.89 -28.57
N GLN A 47 2.51 2.24 -28.65
CA GLN A 47 1.79 2.90 -29.73
C GLN A 47 2.47 2.83 -31.09
N VAL A 48 3.81 2.81 -31.10
CA VAL A 48 4.62 2.77 -32.34
C VAL A 48 5.08 1.36 -32.70
N MET A 49 4.60 0.35 -31.99
CA MET A 49 4.92 -1.05 -32.25
C MET A 49 4.39 -1.47 -33.63
N ASP A 50 5.29 -1.90 -34.51
CA ASP A 50 5.02 -2.26 -35.92
C ASP A 50 4.54 -3.72 -36.12
N ILE A 51 4.46 -4.47 -35.05
CA ILE A 51 3.97 -5.86 -35.01
C ILE A 51 2.82 -5.99 -34.02
N ALA A 52 1.99 -6.99 -34.21
CA ALA A 52 0.84 -7.24 -33.32
C ALA A 52 1.27 -7.51 -31.88
N PRO A 53 0.79 -6.72 -30.90
CA PRO A 53 1.04 -6.98 -29.49
C PRO A 53 0.44 -8.34 -29.07
N ASN A 54 1.15 -9.04 -28.19
CA ASN A 54 0.69 -10.29 -27.61
C ASN A 54 0.30 -10.13 -26.13
N VAL A 55 -0.15 -11.21 -25.49
CA VAL A 55 -0.54 -11.22 -24.06
C VAL A 55 0.57 -10.66 -23.15
N SER A 56 1.83 -11.00 -23.42
CA SER A 56 2.97 -10.50 -22.63
C SER A 56 3.14 -8.98 -22.76
N THR A 57 2.92 -8.42 -23.96
CA THR A 57 2.96 -6.97 -24.19
C THR A 57 1.91 -6.27 -23.32
N TYR A 58 0.66 -6.74 -23.36
CA TYR A 58 -0.43 -6.19 -22.56
C TYR A 58 -0.17 -6.33 -21.06
N ASN A 59 0.32 -7.48 -20.60
CA ASN A 59 0.63 -7.72 -19.19
C ASN A 59 1.64 -6.70 -18.65
N SER A 60 2.71 -6.42 -19.38
CA SER A 60 3.73 -5.45 -18.96
C SER A 60 3.18 -4.03 -18.83
N ILE A 61 2.33 -3.61 -19.78
CA ILE A 61 1.73 -2.26 -19.74
C ILE A 61 0.66 -2.17 -18.64
N ILE A 62 -0.20 -3.20 -18.50
CA ILE A 62 -1.24 -3.24 -17.46
C ILE A 62 -0.58 -3.16 -16.08
N ALA A 63 0.47 -3.95 -15.82
CA ALA A 63 1.21 -3.92 -14.57
C ALA A 63 1.81 -2.53 -14.30
N GLY A 64 2.49 -1.94 -15.29
CA GLY A 64 3.07 -0.61 -15.13
C GLY A 64 2.02 0.48 -14.89
N LEU A 65 0.88 0.43 -15.57
CA LEU A 65 -0.22 1.37 -15.35
C LEU A 65 -0.85 1.21 -13.96
N ALA A 66 -0.99 -0.03 -13.48
CA ALA A 66 -1.60 -0.32 -12.19
C ALA A 66 -0.79 0.23 -10.99
N GLU A 67 0.50 0.50 -11.16
CA GLU A 67 1.37 1.10 -10.15
C GLU A 67 1.32 2.64 -10.13
N LEU A 68 0.68 3.28 -11.13
CA LEU A 68 0.53 4.73 -11.16
C LEU A 68 -0.74 5.17 -10.42
N ASP A 69 -0.67 6.29 -9.70
CA ASP A 69 -1.80 6.83 -8.93
C ASP A 69 -3.07 7.00 -9.79
N ASP A 70 -2.94 7.51 -11.01
CA ASP A 70 -4.06 7.71 -11.96
C ASP A 70 -4.12 6.63 -13.05
N GLY A 71 -3.39 5.53 -12.89
CA GLY A 71 -3.24 4.52 -13.94
C GLY A 71 -4.30 3.43 -13.94
N SER A 72 -5.00 3.22 -12.82
CA SER A 72 -5.90 2.09 -12.61
C SER A 72 -7.00 1.98 -13.68
N PHE A 73 -7.69 3.08 -14.00
CA PHE A 73 -8.72 3.07 -15.06
C PHE A 73 -8.15 2.75 -16.45
N LYS A 74 -6.94 3.23 -16.75
CA LYS A 74 -6.25 2.96 -18.02
C LYS A 74 -5.82 1.49 -18.11
N ALA A 75 -5.36 0.90 -17.01
CA ALA A 75 -5.01 -0.51 -16.92
C ALA A 75 -6.24 -1.40 -17.20
N ILE A 76 -7.37 -1.08 -16.56
CA ILE A 76 -8.64 -1.80 -16.79
C ILE A 76 -9.13 -1.65 -18.24
N ALA A 77 -9.09 -0.44 -18.80
CA ALA A 77 -9.46 -0.20 -20.19
C ALA A 77 -8.57 -0.99 -21.16
N LEU A 78 -7.27 -1.08 -20.86
CA LEU A 78 -6.32 -1.85 -21.67
C LEU A 78 -6.59 -3.36 -21.59
N TYR A 79 -6.99 -3.86 -20.43
CA TYR A 79 -7.42 -5.25 -20.25
C TYR A 79 -8.65 -5.57 -21.14
N TRP A 80 -9.65 -4.69 -21.17
CA TRP A 80 -10.82 -4.89 -22.04
C TRP A 80 -10.44 -4.85 -23.52
N LYS A 81 -9.59 -3.91 -23.93
CA LYS A 81 -9.06 -3.87 -25.31
C LYS A 81 -8.33 -5.15 -25.71
N MET A 82 -7.50 -5.69 -24.79
CA MET A 82 -6.85 -7.00 -24.99
C MET A 82 -7.88 -8.10 -25.25
N ARG A 83 -8.98 -8.12 -24.49
CA ARG A 83 -10.06 -9.10 -24.63
C ARG A 83 -10.84 -8.94 -25.95
N GLU A 84 -11.13 -7.71 -26.36
CA GLU A 84 -11.76 -7.39 -27.66
C GLU A 84 -10.92 -7.87 -28.84
N MET A 85 -9.60 -7.86 -28.73
CA MET A 85 -8.70 -8.40 -29.74
C MET A 85 -8.60 -9.94 -29.75
N GLY A 86 -9.40 -10.63 -28.93
CA GLY A 86 -9.42 -12.09 -28.86
C GLY A 86 -8.25 -12.70 -28.08
N LEU A 87 -7.44 -11.89 -27.40
CA LEU A 87 -6.35 -12.39 -26.59
C LEU A 87 -6.87 -12.97 -25.26
N ILE A 88 -6.41 -14.17 -24.92
CA ILE A 88 -6.86 -14.93 -23.75
C ILE A 88 -6.01 -14.52 -22.53
N PRO A 89 -6.61 -13.96 -21.45
CA PRO A 89 -5.89 -13.64 -20.23
C PRO A 89 -5.30 -14.90 -19.58
N ASN A 90 -4.08 -14.79 -19.09
CA ASN A 90 -3.43 -15.83 -18.30
C ASN A 90 -3.28 -15.37 -16.83
N VAL A 91 -2.72 -16.21 -15.95
CA VAL A 91 -2.49 -15.87 -14.54
C VAL A 91 -1.74 -14.55 -14.37
N ILE A 92 -0.72 -14.29 -15.20
CA ILE A 92 0.07 -13.04 -15.15
C ILE A 92 -0.81 -11.83 -15.48
N THR A 93 -1.72 -11.95 -16.45
CA THR A 93 -2.69 -10.89 -16.80
C THR A 93 -3.56 -10.56 -15.59
N LEU A 94 -4.10 -11.58 -14.93
CA LEU A 94 -5.00 -11.39 -13.78
C LEU A 94 -4.24 -10.78 -12.59
N LEU A 95 -3.03 -11.25 -12.31
CA LEU A 95 -2.16 -10.69 -11.27
C LEU A 95 -1.81 -9.22 -11.55
N ALA A 96 -1.50 -8.87 -12.79
CA ALA A 96 -1.19 -7.50 -13.18
C ALA A 96 -2.42 -6.56 -13.06
N LEU A 97 -3.63 -7.10 -13.20
CA LEU A 97 -4.87 -6.33 -13.15
C LEU A 97 -5.37 -6.07 -11.71
N LEU A 98 -5.11 -6.99 -10.77
CA LEU A 98 -5.61 -6.88 -9.39
C LEU A 98 -5.24 -5.57 -8.68
N PRO A 99 -3.99 -5.04 -8.77
CA PRO A 99 -3.67 -3.74 -8.16
C PRO A 99 -4.51 -2.59 -8.72
N ALA A 100 -4.78 -2.58 -10.02
CA ALA A 100 -5.67 -1.58 -10.63
C ALA A 100 -7.11 -1.70 -10.10
N CYS A 101 -7.61 -2.93 -9.93
CA CYS A 101 -8.94 -3.17 -9.33
C CYS A 101 -9.01 -2.64 -7.89
N ILE A 102 -7.95 -2.82 -7.12
CA ILE A 102 -7.82 -2.29 -5.75
C ILE A 102 -7.84 -0.75 -5.77
N GLY A 103 -7.06 -0.13 -6.67
CA GLY A 103 -6.93 1.33 -6.76
C GLY A 103 -8.25 2.06 -6.99
N VAL A 104 -9.19 1.45 -7.71
CA VAL A 104 -10.53 2.02 -7.97
C VAL A 104 -11.66 1.27 -7.27
N ALA A 105 -11.34 0.38 -6.34
CA ALA A 105 -12.30 -0.45 -5.60
C ALA A 105 -13.29 -1.23 -6.51
N ALA A 106 -12.81 -1.75 -7.66
CA ALA A 106 -13.62 -2.42 -8.68
C ALA A 106 -14.03 -3.84 -8.25
N LEU A 107 -14.86 -3.96 -7.22
CA LEU A 107 -15.26 -5.25 -6.63
C LEU A 107 -15.91 -6.21 -7.65
N ASN A 108 -16.70 -5.69 -8.58
CA ASN A 108 -17.35 -6.52 -9.61
C ASN A 108 -16.31 -7.15 -10.54
N LEU A 109 -15.30 -6.41 -10.95
CA LEU A 109 -14.22 -6.94 -11.79
C LEU A 109 -13.38 -7.99 -11.04
N ILE A 110 -13.14 -7.82 -9.73
CA ILE A 110 -12.47 -8.84 -8.90
C ILE A 110 -13.28 -10.14 -8.88
N LYS A 111 -14.62 -10.06 -8.76
CA LYS A 111 -15.50 -11.24 -8.85
C LYS A 111 -15.46 -11.89 -10.22
N GLU A 112 -15.39 -11.11 -11.29
CA GLU A 112 -15.24 -11.64 -12.66
C GLU A 112 -13.90 -12.34 -12.84
N ILE A 113 -12.81 -11.77 -12.32
CA ILE A 113 -11.48 -12.40 -12.32
C ILE A 113 -11.53 -13.73 -11.59
N GLN A 114 -12.11 -13.81 -10.40
CA GLN A 114 -12.27 -15.07 -9.66
C GLN A 114 -13.11 -16.08 -10.44
N SER A 115 -14.23 -15.65 -11.00
CA SER A 115 -15.12 -16.52 -11.79
C SER A 115 -14.42 -17.01 -13.07
N TYR A 116 -13.60 -16.17 -13.69
CA TYR A 116 -12.77 -16.55 -14.83
C TYR A 116 -11.72 -17.59 -14.42
N ALA A 117 -11.05 -17.37 -13.29
CA ALA A 117 -10.04 -18.29 -12.77
C ALA A 117 -10.63 -19.69 -12.50
N ILE A 118 -11.81 -19.77 -11.87
CA ILE A 118 -12.52 -21.02 -11.62
C ILE A 118 -12.88 -21.74 -12.91
N ARG A 119 -13.44 -21.02 -13.90
CA ARG A 119 -13.83 -21.64 -15.18
C ARG A 119 -12.68 -22.17 -16.03
N ASN A 120 -11.46 -21.67 -15.80
CA ASN A 120 -10.27 -22.07 -16.54
C ASN A 120 -9.29 -22.91 -15.70
N ASP A 121 -9.71 -23.42 -14.54
CA ASP A 121 -8.93 -24.28 -13.64
C ASP A 121 -7.60 -23.64 -13.18
N ILE A 122 -7.55 -22.30 -13.06
CA ILE A 122 -6.38 -21.55 -12.60
C ILE A 122 -6.59 -20.90 -11.22
N ASP A 123 -7.74 -21.14 -10.59
CA ASP A 123 -8.09 -20.64 -9.25
C ASP A 123 -7.23 -21.26 -8.15
N SER A 124 -6.66 -22.44 -8.39
CA SER A 124 -5.73 -23.11 -7.46
C SER A 124 -4.30 -22.57 -7.53
N HIS A 125 -4.01 -21.57 -8.40
CA HIS A 125 -2.68 -20.98 -8.51
C HIS A 125 -2.39 -20.13 -7.24
N PRO A 126 -1.35 -20.45 -6.43
CA PRO A 126 -1.17 -19.86 -5.11
C PRO A 126 -1.10 -18.35 -5.13
N GLN A 127 -0.31 -17.77 -6.06
CA GLN A 127 -0.14 -16.32 -6.16
C GLN A 127 -1.46 -15.62 -6.56
N LEU A 128 -2.27 -16.22 -7.45
CA LEU A 128 -3.55 -15.63 -7.84
C LEU A 128 -4.54 -15.67 -6.68
N SER A 129 -4.59 -16.76 -5.94
CA SER A 129 -5.46 -16.89 -4.77
C SER A 129 -5.06 -15.91 -3.68
N SER A 130 -3.77 -15.76 -3.37
CA SER A 130 -3.26 -14.76 -2.41
C SER A 130 -3.57 -13.33 -2.88
N GLY A 131 -3.40 -13.04 -4.17
CA GLY A 131 -3.76 -11.75 -4.76
C GLY A 131 -5.26 -11.45 -4.69
N LEU A 132 -6.12 -12.45 -4.87
CA LEU A 132 -7.57 -12.32 -4.69
C LEU A 132 -7.94 -12.07 -3.23
N VAL A 133 -7.30 -12.76 -2.27
CA VAL A 133 -7.48 -12.49 -0.83
C VAL A 133 -7.15 -11.04 -0.52
N GLU A 134 -6.01 -10.53 -1.00
CA GLU A 134 -5.62 -9.14 -0.82
C GLU A 134 -6.63 -8.19 -1.47
N ALA A 135 -7.00 -8.42 -2.72
CA ALA A 135 -7.90 -7.55 -3.47
C ALA A 135 -9.28 -7.45 -2.81
N TYR A 136 -9.88 -8.57 -2.44
CA TYR A 136 -11.13 -8.58 -1.68
C TYR A 136 -10.99 -7.89 -0.33
N GLY A 137 -9.91 -8.16 0.38
CA GLY A 137 -9.62 -7.56 1.68
C GLY A 137 -9.53 -6.04 1.60
N ARG A 138 -8.77 -5.52 0.66
CA ARG A 138 -8.59 -4.06 0.47
C ARG A 138 -9.85 -3.37 -0.02
N CYS A 139 -10.69 -4.06 -0.81
CA CYS A 139 -11.99 -3.56 -1.24
C CYS A 139 -13.13 -3.76 -0.22
N GLY A 140 -12.83 -4.22 1.00
CA GLY A 140 -13.81 -4.35 2.09
C GLY A 140 -14.69 -5.60 2.04
N CYS A 141 -14.47 -6.49 1.08
CA CYS A 141 -15.26 -7.72 0.94
C CYS A 141 -14.63 -8.88 1.72
N LEU A 142 -14.63 -8.76 3.05
CA LEU A 142 -13.98 -9.73 3.95
C LEU A 142 -14.53 -11.14 3.83
N VAL A 143 -15.82 -11.30 3.51
CA VAL A 143 -16.46 -12.62 3.32
C VAL A 143 -15.81 -13.36 2.14
N ASN A 144 -15.63 -12.68 1.00
CA ASN A 144 -15.01 -13.30 -0.16
C ASN A 144 -13.51 -13.55 0.08
N ALA A 145 -12.80 -12.61 0.73
CA ALA A 145 -11.40 -12.80 1.13
C ALA A 145 -11.24 -14.06 1.98
N HIS A 146 -12.10 -14.24 2.99
CA HIS A 146 -12.13 -15.40 3.87
C HIS A 146 -12.43 -16.70 3.09
N THR A 147 -13.44 -16.66 2.20
CA THR A 147 -13.81 -17.84 1.39
C THR A 147 -12.68 -18.28 0.49
N VAL A 148 -12.03 -17.35 -0.23
CA VAL A 148 -10.86 -17.67 -1.08
C VAL A 148 -9.72 -18.22 -0.24
N PHE A 149 -9.39 -17.57 0.89
CA PHE A 149 -8.31 -17.99 1.77
C PHE A 149 -8.49 -19.42 2.28
N TRP A 150 -9.68 -19.78 2.78
CA TRP A 150 -9.94 -21.14 3.27
C TRP A 150 -10.09 -22.19 2.16
N GLY A 151 -10.43 -21.76 0.95
CA GLY A 151 -10.45 -22.60 -0.24
C GLY A 151 -9.06 -22.98 -0.78
N MET A 152 -8.00 -22.27 -0.38
CA MET A 152 -6.63 -22.58 -0.81
C MET A 152 -6.16 -23.92 -0.25
N LYS A 153 -5.54 -24.75 -1.10
CA LYS A 153 -4.93 -26.03 -0.69
C LYS A 153 -3.75 -25.80 0.24
N GLU A 154 -2.88 -24.87 -0.14
CA GLU A 154 -1.71 -24.44 0.64
C GLU A 154 -1.77 -22.94 0.84
N ARG A 155 -1.49 -22.51 2.06
CA ARG A 155 -1.50 -21.09 2.46
C ARG A 155 -0.08 -20.69 2.81
N ASP A 156 0.55 -19.94 1.90
CA ASP A 156 1.88 -19.39 2.11
C ASP A 156 1.84 -18.14 3.01
N VAL A 157 3.00 -17.59 3.33
CA VAL A 157 3.12 -16.38 4.16
C VAL A 157 2.36 -15.19 3.55
N VAL A 158 2.30 -15.10 2.21
CA VAL A 158 1.60 -14.00 1.51
C VAL A 158 0.10 -14.08 1.74
N ALA A 159 -0.49 -15.28 1.63
CA ALA A 159 -1.92 -15.48 1.90
C ALA A 159 -2.28 -15.13 3.34
N TRP A 160 -1.49 -15.60 4.32
CA TRP A 160 -1.70 -15.28 5.74
C TRP A 160 -1.55 -13.79 6.02
N SER A 161 -0.51 -13.14 5.51
CA SER A 161 -0.28 -11.70 5.68
C SER A 161 -1.41 -10.87 5.08
N SER A 162 -1.92 -11.30 3.90
CA SER A 162 -3.02 -10.62 3.21
C SER A 162 -4.32 -10.68 4.01
N ILE A 163 -4.70 -11.86 4.54
CA ILE A 163 -5.95 -11.99 5.32
C ILE A 163 -5.86 -11.30 6.67
N ILE A 164 -4.72 -11.36 7.37
CA ILE A 164 -4.48 -10.65 8.63
C ILE A 164 -4.58 -9.14 8.40
N SER A 165 -3.91 -8.63 7.35
CA SER A 165 -3.95 -7.20 6.99
C SER A 165 -5.35 -6.75 6.61
N ALA A 166 -6.13 -7.59 5.91
CA ALA A 166 -7.51 -7.30 5.55
C ALA A 166 -8.38 -7.10 6.80
N TYR A 167 -8.32 -8.02 7.76
CA TYR A 167 -9.07 -7.88 9.02
C TYR A 167 -8.60 -6.67 9.84
N ALA A 168 -7.29 -6.41 9.90
CA ALA A 168 -6.72 -5.25 10.59
C ALA A 168 -7.23 -3.92 9.99
N LEU A 169 -7.22 -3.80 8.65
CA LEU A 169 -7.66 -2.61 7.93
C LEU A 169 -9.12 -2.25 8.23
N HIS A 170 -9.98 -3.27 8.39
CA HIS A 170 -11.41 -3.09 8.64
C HIS A 170 -11.79 -3.12 10.13
N GLY A 171 -10.83 -2.90 11.04
CA GLY A 171 -11.08 -2.79 12.48
C GLY A 171 -11.50 -4.11 13.15
N LYS A 172 -11.32 -5.25 12.48
CA LYS A 172 -11.59 -6.59 13.02
C LYS A 172 -10.36 -7.15 13.74
N ALA A 173 -9.83 -6.38 14.69
CA ALA A 173 -8.58 -6.68 15.37
C ALA A 173 -8.56 -8.07 16.01
N ARG A 174 -9.65 -8.47 16.69
CA ARG A 174 -9.76 -9.79 17.32
C ARG A 174 -9.54 -10.90 16.27
N THR A 175 -10.26 -10.83 15.15
CA THR A 175 -10.14 -11.83 14.08
C THR A 175 -8.75 -11.80 13.45
N ALA A 176 -8.15 -10.62 13.26
CA ALA A 176 -6.78 -10.51 12.75
C ALA A 176 -5.77 -11.25 13.65
N LEU A 177 -5.89 -11.08 14.97
CA LEU A 177 -5.04 -11.77 15.96
C LEU A 177 -5.33 -13.28 16.01
N GLU A 178 -6.60 -13.70 15.89
CA GLU A 178 -6.97 -15.11 15.76
C GLU A 178 -6.35 -15.74 14.51
N MET A 179 -6.36 -15.04 13.37
CA MET A 179 -5.70 -15.50 12.14
C MET A 179 -4.19 -15.62 12.30
N PHE A 180 -3.55 -14.69 13.02
CA PHE A 180 -2.13 -14.80 13.34
C PHE A 180 -1.82 -16.06 14.17
N GLN A 181 -2.62 -16.36 15.19
CA GLN A 181 -2.49 -17.58 15.98
C GLN A 181 -2.67 -18.84 15.13
N GLN A 182 -3.63 -18.83 14.18
CA GLN A 182 -3.81 -19.95 13.25
C GLN A 182 -2.61 -20.12 12.30
N MET A 183 -1.96 -19.02 11.88
CA MET A 183 -0.72 -19.06 11.11
C MET A 183 0.42 -19.72 11.90
N GLU A 184 0.56 -19.35 13.21
CA GLU A 184 1.54 -19.99 14.11
C GLU A 184 1.26 -21.50 14.25
N LEU A 185 -0.01 -21.91 14.46
CA LEU A 185 -0.41 -23.31 14.55
C LEU A 185 -0.16 -24.07 13.25
N ALA A 186 -0.31 -23.42 12.10
CA ALA A 186 0.01 -23.97 10.79
C ALA A 186 1.52 -24.05 10.53
N LYS A 187 2.37 -23.59 11.46
CA LYS A 187 3.83 -23.55 11.37
C LYS A 187 4.35 -22.75 10.16
N VAL A 188 3.57 -21.79 9.68
CA VAL A 188 4.01 -20.85 8.66
C VAL A 188 4.74 -19.71 9.36
N GLN A 189 5.99 -19.45 8.97
CA GLN A 189 6.81 -18.41 9.59
C GLN A 189 6.29 -17.02 9.23
N PRO A 190 5.90 -16.18 10.22
CA PRO A 190 5.53 -14.80 10.00
C PRO A 190 6.72 -13.97 9.48
N ASP A 191 6.44 -13.05 8.59
CA ASP A 191 7.39 -12.07 8.08
C ASP A 191 7.08 -10.64 8.56
N GLY A 192 7.86 -9.65 8.11
CA GLY A 192 7.62 -8.25 8.45
C GLY A 192 6.23 -7.75 8.04
N ILE A 193 5.68 -8.21 6.91
CA ILE A 193 4.36 -7.82 6.45
C ILE A 193 3.27 -8.37 7.38
N THR A 194 3.44 -9.61 7.83
CA THR A 194 2.56 -10.24 8.83
C THR A 194 2.51 -9.41 10.12
N PHE A 195 3.70 -9.08 10.67
CA PHE A 195 3.79 -8.29 11.90
C PHE A 195 3.25 -6.88 11.73
N LEU A 196 3.41 -6.27 10.55
CA LEU A 196 2.80 -4.98 10.25
C LEU A 196 1.27 -5.06 10.33
N GLY A 197 0.66 -6.13 9.82
CA GLY A 197 -0.78 -6.40 9.95
C GLY A 197 -1.22 -6.56 11.41
N VAL A 198 -0.49 -7.36 12.20
CA VAL A 198 -0.75 -7.58 13.63
C VAL A 198 -0.65 -6.29 14.44
N LEU A 199 0.42 -5.51 14.24
CA LEU A 199 0.62 -4.23 14.94
C LEU A 199 -0.46 -3.19 14.57
N LYS A 200 -0.87 -3.12 13.31
CA LYS A 200 -2.00 -2.28 12.88
C LYS A 200 -3.32 -2.71 13.55
N ALA A 201 -3.56 -4.03 13.65
CA ALA A 201 -4.74 -4.53 14.35
C ALA A 201 -4.74 -4.11 15.83
N CYS A 202 -3.60 -4.23 16.50
CA CYS A 202 -3.44 -3.79 17.89
C CYS A 202 -3.64 -2.28 18.03
N SER A 203 -3.06 -1.47 17.14
CA SER A 203 -3.22 -0.01 17.14
C SER A 203 -4.68 0.41 16.98
N HIS A 204 -5.38 -0.11 15.96
CA HIS A 204 -6.78 0.24 15.74
C HIS A 204 -7.72 -0.15 16.88
N ALA A 205 -7.35 -1.17 17.66
CA ALA A 205 -8.14 -1.63 18.81
C ALA A 205 -7.69 -1.03 20.15
N GLY A 206 -6.66 -0.16 20.16
CA GLY A 206 -6.12 0.42 21.39
C GLY A 206 -5.43 -0.60 22.32
N LEU A 207 -4.92 -1.70 21.75
CA LEU A 207 -4.29 -2.82 22.48
C LEU A 207 -2.77 -2.59 22.61
N ALA A 208 -2.35 -1.52 23.32
CA ALA A 208 -0.96 -1.10 23.42
C ALA A 208 -0.05 -2.19 24.01
N ASP A 209 -0.47 -2.89 25.06
CA ASP A 209 0.36 -3.94 25.68
C ASP A 209 0.59 -5.11 24.73
N LYS A 210 -0.43 -5.49 23.95
CA LYS A 210 -0.26 -6.51 22.90
C LYS A 210 0.64 -6.03 21.76
N ALA A 211 0.55 -4.75 21.41
CA ALA A 211 1.44 -4.18 20.39
C ALA A 211 2.91 -4.26 20.83
N ILE A 212 3.20 -3.94 22.10
CA ILE A 212 4.54 -4.06 22.69
C ILE A 212 5.01 -5.54 22.66
N ASP A 213 4.15 -6.47 23.10
CA ASP A 213 4.47 -7.89 23.12
C ASP A 213 4.78 -8.43 21.72
N TYR A 214 3.90 -8.19 20.74
CA TYR A 214 4.13 -8.63 19.36
C TYR A 214 5.34 -7.96 18.72
N PHE A 215 5.60 -6.69 19.03
CA PHE A 215 6.79 -5.99 18.54
C PHE A 215 8.08 -6.61 19.10
N ALA A 216 8.11 -6.99 20.37
CA ALA A 216 9.24 -7.69 20.97
C ALA A 216 9.40 -9.09 20.37
N ARG A 217 8.33 -9.89 20.31
CA ARG A 217 8.33 -11.25 19.75
C ARG A 217 8.77 -11.30 18.29
N MET A 218 8.45 -10.27 17.49
CA MET A 218 8.90 -10.17 16.11
C MET A 218 10.41 -10.39 15.98
N ARG A 219 11.19 -9.79 16.88
CA ARG A 219 12.66 -9.93 16.89
C ARG A 219 13.12 -11.17 17.64
N THR A 220 12.59 -11.41 18.86
CA THR A 220 13.08 -12.47 19.75
C THR A 220 12.73 -13.86 19.26
N ASP A 221 11.50 -14.07 18.79
CA ASP A 221 10.97 -15.39 18.46
C ASP A 221 11.11 -15.70 16.97
N TYR A 222 11.09 -14.67 16.11
CA TYR A 222 11.04 -14.83 14.65
C TYR A 222 12.24 -14.24 13.91
N GLY A 223 13.11 -13.49 14.59
CA GLY A 223 14.31 -12.90 13.98
C GLY A 223 14.00 -11.83 12.92
N VAL A 224 12.80 -11.23 12.95
CA VAL A 224 12.38 -10.22 11.99
C VAL A 224 12.81 -8.84 12.48
N GLU A 225 13.63 -8.15 11.70
CA GLU A 225 14.08 -6.80 12.02
C GLU A 225 12.97 -5.76 11.81
N ALA A 226 12.85 -4.84 12.76
CA ALA A 226 11.81 -3.81 12.73
C ALA A 226 12.14 -2.69 11.73
N SER A 227 11.24 -2.45 10.79
CA SER A 227 11.28 -1.31 9.87
C SER A 227 10.64 -0.05 10.48
N SER A 228 10.82 1.10 9.83
CA SER A 228 10.15 2.36 10.21
C SER A 228 8.63 2.24 10.30
N ASP A 229 8.00 1.40 9.47
CA ASP A 229 6.54 1.20 9.52
C ASP A 229 6.11 0.41 10.76
N HIS A 230 6.90 -0.58 11.22
CA HIS A 230 6.64 -1.30 12.48
C HIS A 230 6.72 -0.36 13.68
N TYR A 231 7.76 0.47 13.76
CA TYR A 231 7.88 1.49 14.79
C TYR A 231 6.73 2.49 14.75
N SER A 232 6.32 2.94 13.55
CA SER A 232 5.17 3.84 13.40
C SER A 232 3.86 3.23 13.91
N CYS A 233 3.64 1.92 13.69
CA CYS A 233 2.47 1.22 14.22
C CYS A 233 2.52 1.07 15.74
N LEU A 234 3.70 0.84 16.33
CA LEU A 234 3.87 0.78 17.79
C LEU A 234 3.61 2.16 18.41
N VAL A 235 4.17 3.22 17.83
CA VAL A 235 3.92 4.60 18.25
C VAL A 235 2.43 4.94 18.17
N ASP A 236 1.74 4.58 17.09
CA ASP A 236 0.29 4.81 16.94
C ASP A 236 -0.51 4.03 17.99
N ALA A 237 -0.14 2.78 18.30
CA ALA A 237 -0.80 1.99 19.34
C ALA A 237 -0.64 2.62 20.73
N LEU A 238 0.56 3.05 21.09
CA LEU A 238 0.84 3.73 22.36
C LEU A 238 0.12 5.08 22.44
N SER A 239 0.16 5.85 21.36
CA SER A 239 -0.46 7.16 21.26
C SER A 239 -1.99 7.09 21.43
N ARG A 240 -2.65 6.14 20.78
CA ARG A 240 -4.10 5.91 20.93
C ARG A 240 -4.50 5.45 22.32
N ALA A 241 -3.61 4.76 23.02
CA ALA A 241 -3.83 4.35 24.42
C ALA A 241 -3.50 5.45 25.44
N GLY A 242 -3.12 6.66 25.01
CA GLY A 242 -2.76 7.78 25.89
C GLY A 242 -1.35 7.67 26.51
N ARG A 243 -0.54 6.71 26.10
CA ARG A 243 0.84 6.49 26.58
C ARG A 243 1.83 7.35 25.80
N LEU A 244 1.61 8.67 25.79
CA LEU A 244 2.26 9.61 24.87
C LEU A 244 3.78 9.73 25.10
N TYR A 245 4.22 9.74 26.35
CA TYR A 245 5.65 9.80 26.69
C TYR A 245 6.39 8.51 26.29
N GLU A 246 5.76 7.35 26.41
CA GLU A 246 6.33 6.11 25.92
C GLU A 246 6.39 6.08 24.39
N ALA A 247 5.37 6.58 23.71
CA ALA A 247 5.38 6.75 22.26
C ALA A 247 6.52 7.67 21.81
N TYR A 248 6.74 8.76 22.53
CA TYR A 248 7.85 9.68 22.28
C TYR A 248 9.22 9.05 22.52
N GLN A 249 9.37 8.24 23.58
CA GLN A 249 10.60 7.48 23.82
C GLN A 249 10.90 6.51 22.68
N VAL A 250 9.90 5.75 22.20
CA VAL A 250 10.05 4.87 21.03
C VAL A 250 10.56 5.65 19.82
N ILE A 251 10.02 6.85 19.54
CA ILE A 251 10.48 7.70 18.44
C ILE A 251 11.95 8.12 18.62
N ARG A 252 12.36 8.44 19.82
CA ARG A 252 13.74 8.88 20.11
C ARG A 252 14.77 7.76 20.02
N GLU A 253 14.38 6.55 20.37
CA GLU A 253 15.27 5.41 20.52
C GLU A 253 15.30 4.49 19.30
N MET A 254 14.34 4.66 18.36
CA MET A 254 14.28 3.79 17.17
C MET A 254 15.56 3.94 16.32
N PRO A 255 16.20 2.81 15.92
CA PRO A 255 17.48 2.82 15.20
C PRO A 255 17.32 3.07 13.70
N VAL A 256 16.08 3.32 13.24
CA VAL A 256 15.72 3.54 11.84
C VAL A 256 15.25 4.98 11.64
N LYS A 257 15.18 5.42 10.37
CA LYS A 257 14.72 6.78 10.05
C LYS A 257 13.31 7.01 10.57
N VAL A 258 13.13 8.05 11.38
CA VAL A 258 11.81 8.48 11.87
C VAL A 258 11.00 9.02 10.69
N THR A 259 9.76 8.56 10.57
CA THR A 259 8.83 8.96 9.50
C THR A 259 7.82 9.98 9.99
N ALA A 260 7.24 10.74 9.07
CA ALA A 260 6.12 11.63 9.37
C ALA A 260 4.92 10.88 9.96
N LYS A 261 4.73 9.60 9.64
CA LYS A 261 3.66 8.76 10.21
C LYS A 261 3.78 8.64 11.73
N ALA A 262 4.99 8.39 12.26
CA ALA A 262 5.21 8.27 13.71
C ALA A 262 4.92 9.59 14.42
N TRP A 263 5.47 10.69 13.95
CA TRP A 263 5.22 12.02 14.51
C TRP A 263 3.76 12.45 14.38
N GLY A 264 3.12 12.14 13.23
CA GLY A 264 1.71 12.44 12.98
C GLY A 264 0.78 11.68 13.93
N ALA A 265 1.09 10.41 14.24
CA ALA A 265 0.34 9.64 15.23
C ALA A 265 0.44 10.27 16.63
N LEU A 266 1.65 10.66 17.06
CA LEU A 266 1.86 11.33 18.34
C LEU A 266 1.14 12.68 18.39
N LEU A 267 1.30 13.53 17.38
CA LEU A 267 0.65 14.84 17.30
C LEU A 267 -0.88 14.73 17.33
N GLY A 268 -1.43 13.73 16.60
CA GLY A 268 -2.87 13.47 16.60
C GLY A 268 -3.41 13.10 17.98
N ALA A 269 -2.67 12.28 18.72
CA ALA A 269 -3.02 11.88 20.08
C ALA A 269 -2.84 13.04 21.10
N CYS A 270 -1.81 13.88 20.94
CA CYS A 270 -1.63 15.07 21.77
C CYS A 270 -2.86 15.99 21.75
N ARG A 271 -3.54 16.10 20.62
CA ARG A 271 -4.82 16.82 20.53
C ARG A 271 -5.91 16.19 21.40
N THR A 272 -5.98 14.87 21.43
CA THR A 272 -7.03 14.14 22.16
C THR A 272 -6.81 14.20 23.68
N TYR A 273 -5.55 14.12 24.10
CA TYR A 273 -5.17 14.08 25.51
C TYR A 273 -4.72 15.42 26.08
N GLY A 274 -4.62 16.48 25.25
CA GLY A 274 -4.30 17.83 25.70
C GLY A 274 -2.81 18.07 26.02
N GLU A 275 -1.91 17.23 25.51
CA GLU A 275 -0.47 17.31 25.75
C GLU A 275 0.20 18.32 24.80
N LEU A 276 0.43 19.54 25.29
CA LEU A 276 0.95 20.63 24.46
C LEU A 276 2.45 20.51 24.20
N GLU A 277 3.24 20.13 25.21
CA GLU A 277 4.70 20.02 25.08
C GLU A 277 5.10 19.02 23.98
N LEU A 278 4.52 17.82 24.02
CA LEU A 278 4.77 16.82 23.00
C LEU A 278 4.19 17.21 21.63
N ALA A 279 3.11 17.98 21.60
CA ALA A 279 2.54 18.51 20.37
C ALA A 279 3.49 19.51 19.68
N GLU A 280 4.13 20.40 20.45
CA GLU A 280 5.11 21.35 19.92
C GLU A 280 6.34 20.64 19.36
N ILE A 281 6.85 19.62 20.07
CA ILE A 281 7.97 18.80 19.61
C ILE A 281 7.60 18.07 18.30
N ALA A 282 6.45 17.40 18.29
CA ALA A 282 6.00 16.64 17.12
C ALA A 282 5.69 17.55 15.93
N GLY A 283 5.07 18.71 16.17
CA GLY A 283 4.77 19.70 15.14
C GLY A 283 6.03 20.27 14.50
N LYS A 284 7.06 20.58 15.29
CA LYS A 284 8.36 21.02 14.78
C LYS A 284 9.02 19.95 13.91
N ALA A 285 9.08 18.71 14.37
CA ALA A 285 9.65 17.61 13.61
C ALA A 285 8.90 17.37 12.28
N LEU A 286 7.57 17.48 12.29
CA LEU A 286 6.76 17.35 11.07
C LEU A 286 6.98 18.50 10.10
N SER A 287 7.15 19.73 10.56
CA SER A 287 7.44 20.87 9.69
C SER A 287 8.82 20.79 9.02
N GLU A 288 9.76 20.03 9.60
CA GLU A 288 11.06 19.75 9.00
C GLU A 288 11.00 18.58 7.97
N ILE A 289 10.17 17.55 8.23
CA ILE A 289 10.04 16.37 7.37
C ILE A 289 9.09 16.63 6.19
N GLU A 290 7.98 17.32 6.43
CA GLU A 290 6.92 17.61 5.46
C GLU A 290 6.52 19.10 5.53
N PRO A 291 7.36 20.03 5.10
CA PRO A 291 7.11 21.46 5.21
C PRO A 291 5.88 21.94 4.44
N ASP A 292 5.51 21.21 3.38
CA ASP A 292 4.38 21.54 2.50
C ASP A 292 3.08 20.83 2.87
N ASN A 293 3.04 20.07 3.99
CA ASN A 293 1.83 19.36 4.41
C ASN A 293 0.92 20.26 5.26
N PRO A 294 -0.22 20.72 4.73
CA PRO A 294 -1.11 21.62 5.45
C PRO A 294 -1.73 21.03 6.70
N ALA A 295 -1.88 19.68 6.75
CA ALA A 295 -2.50 18.99 7.87
C ALA A 295 -1.71 19.20 9.17
N ASN A 296 -0.38 19.29 9.09
CA ASN A 296 0.49 19.48 10.25
C ASN A 296 0.27 20.86 10.89
N TYR A 297 0.20 21.92 10.08
CA TYR A 297 -0.08 23.29 10.54
C TYR A 297 -1.48 23.43 11.14
N VAL A 298 -2.48 22.88 10.45
CA VAL A 298 -3.88 22.94 10.91
C VAL A 298 -4.06 22.18 12.23
N LEU A 299 -3.42 21.02 12.38
CA LEU A 299 -3.54 20.21 13.59
C LEU A 299 -2.90 20.92 14.78
N LEU A 300 -1.68 21.44 14.62
CA LEU A 300 -0.99 22.19 15.69
C LEU A 300 -1.75 23.48 16.06
N ALA A 301 -2.25 24.25 15.08
CA ALA A 301 -3.08 25.41 15.34
C ALA A 301 -4.35 25.08 16.13
N ARG A 302 -4.97 23.92 15.86
CA ARG A 302 -6.13 23.45 16.64
C ARG A 302 -5.77 23.08 18.06
N ILE A 303 -4.59 22.49 18.29
CA ILE A 303 -4.12 22.16 19.64
C ILE A 303 -3.91 23.46 20.44
N TYR A 304 -3.21 24.47 19.87
CA TYR A 304 -3.05 25.75 20.52
C TYR A 304 -4.40 26.42 20.84
N ALA A 305 -5.33 26.45 19.90
CA ALA A 305 -6.66 27.03 20.11
C ALA A 305 -7.44 26.33 21.21
N SER A 306 -7.34 24.99 21.31
CA SER A 306 -8.02 24.22 22.37
C SER A 306 -7.48 24.49 23.77
N GLN A 307 -6.24 24.97 23.86
CA GLN A 307 -5.56 25.38 25.12
C GLN A 307 -5.67 26.91 25.41
N GLY A 308 -6.50 27.60 24.62
CA GLY A 308 -6.66 29.07 24.77
C GLY A 308 -5.48 29.92 24.23
N ARG A 309 -4.50 29.28 23.58
CA ARG A 309 -3.32 29.95 23.00
C ARG A 309 -3.64 30.43 21.57
N HIS A 310 -4.50 31.45 21.50
CA HIS A 310 -5.03 31.95 20.22
C HIS A 310 -3.98 32.67 19.36
N GLU A 311 -3.02 33.33 19.97
CA GLU A 311 -1.93 34.03 19.24
C GLU A 311 -1.03 33.04 18.51
N GLU A 312 -0.66 31.94 19.17
CA GLU A 312 0.14 30.88 18.54
C GLU A 312 -0.63 30.14 17.47
N ALA A 313 -1.94 29.92 17.67
CA ALA A 313 -2.80 29.34 16.66
C ALA A 313 -2.85 30.20 15.38
N GLU A 314 -2.97 31.55 15.53
CA GLU A 314 -2.94 32.46 14.38
C GLU A 314 -1.54 32.52 13.73
N ARG A 315 -0.47 32.47 14.53
CA ARG A 315 0.90 32.40 13.99
C ARG A 315 1.09 31.17 13.09
N MET A 316 0.63 30.00 13.50
CA MET A 316 0.70 28.77 12.68
C MET A 316 -0.08 28.91 11.36
N ARG A 317 -1.26 29.55 11.40
CA ARG A 317 -2.06 29.82 10.20
C ARG A 317 -1.39 30.81 9.25
N SER A 318 -0.73 31.84 9.81
CA SER A 318 0.02 32.84 9.04
C SER A 318 1.24 32.21 8.38
N GLU A 319 2.01 31.42 9.14
CA GLU A 319 3.16 30.67 8.59
C GLU A 319 2.77 29.74 7.44
N MET A 320 1.65 29.02 7.57
CA MET A 320 1.10 28.19 6.51
C MET A 320 0.79 29.01 5.24
N LYS A 321 0.21 30.20 5.40
CA LYS A 321 -0.09 31.12 4.27
C LYS A 321 1.17 31.68 3.64
N GLU A 322 2.15 32.13 4.45
CA GLU A 322 3.43 32.67 3.97
C GLU A 322 4.23 31.66 3.15
N LYS A 323 4.19 30.38 3.56
CA LYS A 323 4.79 29.27 2.80
C LYS A 323 3.98 28.86 1.56
N GLY A 324 2.84 29.51 1.30
CA GLY A 324 1.98 29.18 0.17
C GLY A 324 1.28 27.82 0.26
N VAL A 325 1.32 27.17 1.42
CA VAL A 325 0.72 25.85 1.65
C VAL A 325 -0.80 26.00 1.73
N LYS A 326 -1.52 25.33 0.82
CA LYS A 326 -2.98 25.38 0.76
C LYS A 326 -3.58 24.05 1.21
N ALA A 327 -4.53 24.10 2.13
CA ALA A 327 -5.36 22.94 2.42
C ALA A 327 -6.28 22.66 1.21
N ALA A 328 -6.27 21.41 0.71
CA ALA A 328 -7.25 21.03 -0.28
C ALA A 328 -8.65 21.09 0.35
N PRO A 329 -9.66 21.65 -0.36
CA PRO A 329 -11.03 21.58 0.11
C PRO A 329 -11.46 20.11 0.22
N GLY A 330 -12.18 19.78 1.30
CA GLY A 330 -12.75 18.44 1.44
C GLY A 330 -13.68 18.15 0.26
N SER A 331 -13.44 17.05 -0.44
CA SER A 331 -14.31 16.56 -1.50
C SER A 331 -14.89 15.20 -1.12
N SER A 332 -16.19 15.01 -1.38
CA SER A 332 -16.84 13.72 -1.29
C SER A 332 -17.43 13.38 -2.66
N TRP A 333 -17.22 12.13 -3.10
CA TRP A 333 -17.75 11.66 -4.37
C TRP A 333 -18.79 10.59 -4.10
N ILE A 334 -19.95 10.71 -4.73
CA ILE A 334 -20.97 9.67 -4.78
C ILE A 334 -20.89 9.05 -6.17
N VAL A 335 -20.50 7.79 -6.25
CA VAL A 335 -20.56 7.03 -7.51
C VAL A 335 -21.97 6.44 -7.58
N TYR A 336 -22.79 6.94 -8.48
CA TYR A 336 -24.01 6.25 -8.87
C TYR A 336 -23.62 5.08 -9.76
N GLN A 337 -23.94 3.88 -9.33
CA GLN A 337 -23.93 2.68 -10.19
C GLN A 337 -25.29 2.61 -10.84
N ASP A 338 -25.34 2.83 -12.16
CA ASP A 338 -26.48 2.46 -13.02
C ASP A 338 -26.44 0.95 -13.28
#